data_c6cd1686fd0e71ca51371b5391b032bf
#
_entry.id   c6cd1686fd0e71ca51371b5391b032bf
#
_cell.length_a   1.000
_cell.length_b   1.000
_cell.length_c   1.000
_cell.angle_alpha   90.00
_cell.angle_beta   90.00
_cell.angle_gamma   90.00
#
_symmetry.space_group_name_H-M   'P 1'
#
loop_
_entity.id
_entity.type
_entity.pdbx_description
1 polymer ?
#
loop_
_entity_poly.entity_id
_entity_poly.type
_entity_poly.pdbx_seq_one_letter_code
_entity_poly.pdbx_strand_id
1 'polypeptide(L)'
;MKLLKLYQWITGTMADFTKPFQNNDALYKQAQAFWKQLDVSSIIFVAIFLLLGIVMASIYYKPFNDKPGRHYKPKYWIYFLLTTFVLTLLVTLGCECAIAQPKLDGSFVLELKIAVANAIYSSFIYIFVSWIWCQFNLPTNAYRLIKF
;
A
#
# COMPACT_ATOMS: atom_id res chain seq x y z
N MET A 1 14.09 -13.44 0.82
CA MET A 1 13.79 -12.57 1.97
C MET A 1 12.29 -12.59 2.17
N LYS A 2 11.79 -12.97 3.37
CA LYS A 2 10.33 -13.10 3.60
C LYS A 2 9.73 -11.72 3.89
N LEU A 3 9.44 -10.96 2.84
CA LEU A 3 8.89 -9.59 2.96
C LEU A 3 7.45 -9.58 3.48
N LEU A 4 6.72 -10.70 3.37
CA LEU A 4 5.38 -10.84 3.95
C LEU A 4 5.38 -10.63 5.48
N LYS A 5 6.54 -10.75 6.15
CA LYS A 5 6.69 -10.37 7.57
C LYS A 5 6.28 -8.92 7.87
N LEU A 6 6.41 -8.00 6.91
CA LEU A 6 5.94 -6.61 7.05
C LEU A 6 4.45 -6.50 7.31
N TYR A 7 3.68 -7.51 6.87
CA TYR A 7 2.22 -7.52 6.96
C TYR A 7 1.71 -8.38 8.13
N GLN A 8 2.59 -9.13 8.83
CA GLN A 8 2.18 -10.07 9.89
C GLN A 8 1.44 -9.41 11.06
N TRP A 9 1.65 -8.13 11.29
CA TRP A 9 0.95 -7.39 12.35
C TRP A 9 -0.57 -7.29 12.10
N ILE A 10 -1.03 -7.43 10.85
CA ILE A 10 -2.45 -7.40 10.47
C ILE A 10 -2.95 -8.73 9.90
N THR A 11 -2.08 -9.47 9.21
CA THR A 11 -2.44 -10.74 8.56
C THR A 11 -2.35 -11.94 9.50
N GLY A 12 -1.56 -11.85 10.57
CA GLY A 12 -1.15 -13.01 11.36
C GLY A 12 -0.07 -13.83 10.69
N THR A 13 0.13 -15.03 11.17
CA THR A 13 1.14 -15.97 10.65
C THR A 13 0.55 -16.94 9.63
N MET A 14 1.43 -17.62 8.86
CA MET A 14 1.01 -18.71 7.97
C MET A 14 0.22 -19.79 8.73
N ALA A 15 0.62 -20.10 9.97
CA ALA A 15 -0.06 -21.10 10.79
C ALA A 15 -1.51 -20.67 11.12
N ASP A 16 -1.72 -19.38 11.40
CA ASP A 16 -3.06 -18.84 11.69
C ASP A 16 -3.97 -18.94 10.46
N PHE A 17 -3.43 -18.62 9.27
CA PHE A 17 -4.19 -18.70 8.02
C PHE A 17 -4.51 -20.14 7.64
N THR A 18 -3.61 -21.09 7.85
CA THR A 18 -3.80 -22.49 7.43
C THR A 18 -4.59 -23.32 8.43
N LYS A 19 -4.74 -22.84 9.68
CA LYS A 19 -5.44 -23.55 10.77
C LYS A 19 -6.85 -24.06 10.42
N PRO A 20 -7.73 -23.28 9.75
CA PRO A 20 -9.07 -23.75 9.38
C PRO A 20 -9.08 -24.94 8.40
N PHE A 21 -7.99 -25.15 7.66
CA PHE A 21 -7.89 -26.15 6.60
C PHE A 21 -7.22 -27.46 7.04
N GLN A 22 -6.79 -27.56 8.31
CA GLN A 22 -6.03 -28.72 8.83
C GLN A 22 -6.78 -30.05 8.74
N ASN A 23 -8.11 -30.02 8.71
CA ASN A 23 -8.95 -31.24 8.63
C ASN A 23 -9.00 -31.84 7.22
N ASN A 24 -8.44 -31.17 6.19
CA ASN A 24 -8.43 -31.65 4.82
C ASN A 24 -7.04 -31.40 4.21
N ASP A 25 -6.28 -32.49 4.00
CA ASP A 25 -4.90 -32.42 3.50
C ASP A 25 -4.78 -31.70 2.15
N ALA A 26 -5.76 -31.84 1.25
CA ALA A 26 -5.76 -31.18 -0.04
C ALA A 26 -5.91 -29.65 0.11
N LEU A 27 -6.88 -29.22 0.90
CA LEU A 27 -7.13 -27.80 1.19
C LEU A 27 -5.97 -27.18 1.98
N TYR A 28 -5.38 -27.91 2.92
CA TYR A 28 -4.23 -27.46 3.68
C TYR A 28 -3.02 -27.19 2.78
N LYS A 29 -2.71 -28.09 1.85
CA LYS A 29 -1.65 -27.90 0.85
C LYS A 29 -1.92 -26.69 -0.07
N GLN A 30 -3.16 -26.51 -0.48
CA GLN A 30 -3.57 -25.35 -1.28
C GLN A 30 -3.42 -24.05 -0.50
N ALA A 31 -3.80 -24.00 0.77
CA ALA A 31 -3.62 -22.82 1.63
C ALA A 31 -2.13 -22.48 1.84
N GLN A 32 -1.29 -23.49 2.01
CA GLN A 32 0.16 -23.27 2.06
C GLN A 32 0.73 -22.73 0.75
N ALA A 33 0.29 -23.26 -0.39
CA ALA A 33 0.70 -22.80 -1.72
C ALA A 33 0.26 -21.35 -1.97
N PHE A 34 -0.98 -21.02 -1.62
CA PHE A 34 -1.53 -19.66 -1.69
C PHE A 34 -0.70 -18.66 -0.88
N TRP A 35 -0.39 -18.98 0.39
CA TRP A 35 0.46 -18.15 1.23
C TRP A 35 1.86 -17.95 0.63
N LYS A 36 2.46 -19.03 0.10
CA LYS A 36 3.78 -18.94 -0.55
C LYS A 36 3.77 -18.06 -1.79
N GLN A 37 2.69 -18.09 -2.59
CA GLN A 37 2.54 -17.20 -3.75
C GLN A 37 2.52 -15.73 -3.31
N LEU A 38 1.76 -15.39 -2.26
CA LEU A 38 1.76 -14.03 -1.70
C LEU A 38 3.13 -13.63 -1.12
N ASP A 39 3.83 -14.57 -0.45
CA ASP A 39 5.17 -14.30 0.10
C ASP A 39 6.20 -14.01 -1.00
N VAL A 40 6.18 -14.77 -2.09
CA VAL A 40 7.05 -14.53 -3.25
C VAL A 40 6.71 -13.20 -3.92
N SER A 41 5.43 -12.90 -4.07
CA SER A 41 4.95 -11.67 -4.72
C SER A 41 5.01 -10.43 -3.83
N SER A 42 5.38 -10.58 -2.56
CA SER A 42 5.43 -9.47 -1.59
C SER A 42 6.37 -8.33 -2.00
N ILE A 43 7.38 -8.61 -2.82
CA ILE A 43 8.26 -7.58 -3.39
C ILE A 43 7.49 -6.62 -4.31
N ILE A 44 6.49 -7.13 -5.04
CA ILE A 44 5.62 -6.33 -5.92
C ILE A 44 4.78 -5.39 -5.04
N PHE A 45 4.24 -5.88 -3.93
CA PHE A 45 3.44 -5.08 -3.00
C PHE A 45 4.27 -3.96 -2.37
N VAL A 46 5.53 -4.25 -2.00
CA VAL A 46 6.48 -3.23 -1.51
C VAL A 46 6.75 -2.18 -2.59
N ALA A 47 6.98 -2.59 -3.83
CA ALA A 47 7.19 -1.66 -4.93
C ALA A 47 5.95 -0.78 -5.18
N ILE A 48 4.75 -1.33 -5.11
CA ILE A 48 3.48 -0.58 -5.28
C ILE A 48 3.39 0.55 -4.25
N PHE A 49 3.53 0.27 -2.94
CA PHE A 49 3.34 1.31 -1.94
C PHE A 49 4.44 2.38 -1.98
N LEU A 50 5.68 2.00 -2.27
CA LEU A 50 6.79 2.95 -2.42
C LEU A 50 6.57 3.86 -3.62
N LEU A 51 6.32 3.28 -4.79
CA LEU A 51 6.14 4.04 -6.03
C LEU A 51 4.93 4.97 -5.94
N LEU A 52 3.77 4.47 -5.52
CA LEU A 52 2.57 5.28 -5.44
C LEU A 52 2.71 6.41 -4.41
N GLY A 53 3.29 6.15 -3.24
CA GLY A 53 3.54 7.17 -2.23
C GLY A 53 4.45 8.29 -2.74
N ILE A 54 5.57 7.94 -3.40
CA ILE A 54 6.52 8.90 -3.96
C ILE A 54 5.90 9.67 -5.13
N VAL A 55 5.28 8.96 -6.10
CA VAL A 55 4.72 9.56 -7.30
C VAL A 55 3.59 10.53 -6.96
N MET A 56 2.67 10.13 -6.09
CA MET A 56 1.54 10.98 -5.71
C MET A 56 1.98 12.25 -4.95
N ALA A 57 2.97 12.13 -4.05
CA ALA A 57 3.56 13.30 -3.42
C ALA A 57 4.24 14.21 -4.45
N SER A 58 5.01 13.64 -5.37
CA SER A 58 5.69 14.40 -6.43
C SER A 58 4.70 15.11 -7.35
N ILE A 59 3.60 14.46 -7.72
CA ILE A 59 2.52 15.05 -8.52
C ILE A 59 1.89 16.23 -7.78
N TYR A 60 1.64 16.09 -6.47
CA TYR A 60 1.10 17.18 -5.66
C TYR A 60 2.02 18.40 -5.66
N TYR A 61 3.32 18.20 -5.39
CA TYR A 61 4.27 19.30 -5.21
C TYR A 61 4.75 19.94 -6.51
N LYS A 62 4.72 19.24 -7.64
CA LYS A 62 5.17 19.78 -8.94
C LYS A 62 4.02 20.01 -9.93
N PRO A 63 3.56 19.04 -10.73
CA PRO A 63 2.67 19.35 -11.84
C PRO A 63 1.30 19.87 -11.41
N PHE A 64 0.78 19.45 -10.25
CA PHE A 64 -0.51 19.95 -9.77
C PHE A 64 -0.42 21.39 -9.27
N ASN A 65 0.69 21.77 -8.63
CA ASN A 65 0.88 23.08 -8.03
C ASN A 65 1.70 24.07 -8.88
N ASP A 66 2.10 23.71 -10.10
CA ASP A 66 2.78 24.63 -11.01
C ASP A 66 1.81 25.67 -11.66
N LYS A 67 0.50 25.47 -11.55
CA LYS A 67 -0.50 26.39 -12.12
C LYS A 67 -0.87 27.50 -11.11
N PRO A 68 -0.80 28.79 -11.50
CA PRO A 68 -1.18 29.90 -10.62
C PRO A 68 -2.61 29.78 -10.09
N GLY A 69 -2.84 30.07 -8.83
CA GLY A 69 -4.18 30.19 -8.21
C GLY A 69 -4.82 28.93 -7.64
N ARG A 70 -4.20 27.73 -7.74
CA ARG A 70 -4.80 26.49 -7.19
C ARG A 70 -4.33 26.08 -5.80
N HIS A 71 -3.30 26.70 -5.24
CA HIS A 71 -2.28 26.05 -4.43
C HIS A 71 -2.35 26.28 -2.94
N TYR A 72 -3.13 27.24 -2.50
CA TYR A 72 -2.99 27.75 -1.15
C TYR A 72 -3.93 27.10 -0.12
N LYS A 73 -4.63 26.01 -0.48
CA LYS A 73 -5.59 25.37 0.42
C LYS A 73 -5.08 24.02 0.90
N PRO A 74 -4.83 23.83 2.22
CA PRO A 74 -4.33 22.56 2.78
C PRO A 74 -5.22 21.36 2.45
N LYS A 75 -6.50 21.57 2.14
CA LYS A 75 -7.43 20.52 1.74
C LYS A 75 -6.97 19.69 0.54
N TYR A 76 -6.26 20.28 -0.42
CA TYR A 76 -5.76 19.53 -1.58
C TYR A 76 -4.68 18.52 -1.20
N TRP A 77 -3.83 18.83 -0.22
CA TRP A 77 -2.87 17.88 0.31
C TRP A 77 -3.57 16.66 0.91
N ILE A 78 -4.64 16.89 1.67
CA ILE A 78 -5.45 15.80 2.26
C ILE A 78 -6.13 14.98 1.16
N TYR A 79 -6.67 15.62 0.12
CA TYR A 79 -7.27 14.89 -1.01
C TYR A 79 -6.25 13.99 -1.72
N PHE A 80 -5.02 14.46 -1.92
CA PHE A 80 -3.97 13.65 -2.51
C PHE A 80 -3.54 12.50 -1.60
N LEU A 81 -3.49 12.70 -0.29
CA LEU A 81 -3.24 11.64 0.69
C LEU A 81 -4.33 10.56 0.63
N LEU A 82 -5.61 10.96 0.64
CA LEU A 82 -6.73 10.03 0.55
C LEU A 82 -6.74 9.30 -0.79
N THR A 83 -6.46 10.00 -1.88
CA THR A 83 -6.34 9.38 -3.22
C THR A 83 -5.20 8.37 -3.25
N THR A 84 -4.05 8.67 -2.64
CA THR A 84 -2.93 7.74 -2.51
C THR A 84 -3.35 6.48 -1.77
N PHE A 85 -4.04 6.64 -0.64
CA PHE A 85 -4.55 5.51 0.13
C PHE A 85 -5.49 4.62 -0.70
N VAL A 86 -6.53 5.21 -1.30
CA VAL A 86 -7.53 4.45 -2.09
C VAL A 86 -6.89 3.80 -3.32
N LEU A 87 -6.05 4.53 -4.04
CA LEU A 87 -5.38 4.02 -5.23
C LEU A 87 -4.46 2.84 -4.90
N THR A 88 -3.66 2.95 -3.84
CA THR A 88 -2.77 1.87 -3.41
C THR A 88 -3.56 0.65 -2.98
N LEU A 89 -4.66 0.83 -2.25
CA LEU A 89 -5.55 -0.25 -1.84
C LEU A 89 -6.09 -1.01 -3.06
N LEU A 90 -6.65 -0.29 -4.04
CA LEU A 90 -7.24 -0.90 -5.23
C LEU A 90 -6.20 -1.60 -6.11
N VAL A 91 -5.04 -0.98 -6.33
CA VAL A 91 -3.96 -1.56 -7.15
C VAL A 91 -3.39 -2.81 -6.47
N THR A 92 -3.15 -2.77 -5.15
CA THR A 92 -2.64 -3.93 -4.42
C THR A 92 -3.65 -5.07 -4.46
N LEU A 93 -4.91 -4.80 -4.14
CA LEU A 93 -5.97 -5.82 -4.14
C LEU A 93 -6.15 -6.45 -5.54
N GLY A 94 -6.12 -5.63 -6.61
CA GLY A 94 -6.18 -6.11 -7.98
C GLY A 94 -5.01 -7.03 -8.33
N CYS A 95 -3.78 -6.68 -7.92
CA CYS A 95 -2.60 -7.52 -8.12
C CYS A 95 -2.69 -8.84 -7.34
N GLU A 96 -3.13 -8.80 -6.08
CA GLU A 96 -3.28 -10.00 -5.26
C GLU A 96 -4.31 -10.94 -5.85
N CYS A 97 -5.46 -10.39 -6.28
CA CYS A 97 -6.52 -11.18 -6.92
C CYS A 97 -6.06 -11.84 -8.23
N ALA A 98 -5.12 -11.22 -8.95
CA ALA A 98 -4.57 -11.81 -10.18
C ALA A 98 -3.49 -12.87 -9.91
N ILE A 99 -2.67 -12.67 -8.89
CA ILE A 99 -1.49 -13.52 -8.61
C ILE A 99 -1.87 -14.78 -7.82
N ALA A 100 -2.65 -14.63 -6.77
CA ALA A 100 -2.93 -15.71 -5.83
C ALA A 100 -4.08 -16.60 -6.29
N GLN A 101 -3.76 -17.80 -6.74
CA GLN A 101 -4.68 -18.81 -7.24
C GLN A 101 -4.30 -20.22 -6.71
N PRO A 102 -5.23 -21.16 -6.52
CA PRO A 102 -6.69 -20.99 -6.57
C PRO A 102 -7.22 -20.23 -5.35
N LYS A 103 -8.40 -19.60 -5.50
CA LYS A 103 -9.07 -18.91 -4.39
C LYS A 103 -9.60 -19.90 -3.38
N LEU A 104 -9.44 -19.59 -2.10
CA LEU A 104 -9.91 -20.37 -0.97
C LEU A 104 -10.93 -19.57 -0.18
N ASP A 105 -11.79 -20.25 0.57
CA ASP A 105 -12.70 -19.60 1.50
C ASP A 105 -11.91 -18.77 2.52
N GLY A 106 -12.25 -17.48 2.63
CA GLY A 106 -11.53 -16.55 3.51
C GLY A 106 -10.22 -15.96 2.94
N SER A 107 -9.76 -16.39 1.76
CA SER A 107 -8.56 -15.83 1.12
C SER A 107 -8.68 -14.32 0.84
N PHE A 108 -9.89 -13.87 0.46
CA PHE A 108 -10.17 -12.46 0.22
C PHE A 108 -9.92 -11.57 1.46
N VAL A 109 -10.22 -12.10 2.66
CA VAL A 109 -9.96 -11.35 3.91
C VAL A 109 -8.45 -11.15 4.12
N LEU A 110 -7.64 -12.14 3.79
CA LEU A 110 -6.18 -12.02 3.86
C LEU A 110 -5.66 -11.00 2.84
N GLU A 111 -6.11 -11.08 1.59
CA GLU A 111 -5.76 -10.12 0.53
C GLU A 111 -6.16 -8.69 0.93
N LEU A 112 -7.37 -8.51 1.43
CA LEU A 112 -7.84 -7.20 1.89
C LEU A 112 -6.99 -6.64 3.03
N LYS A 113 -6.56 -7.48 3.97
CA LYS A 113 -5.65 -7.07 5.06
C LYS A 113 -4.31 -6.59 4.53
N ILE A 114 -3.72 -7.29 3.55
CA ILE A 114 -2.45 -6.88 2.93
C ILE A 114 -2.64 -5.56 2.16
N ALA A 115 -3.73 -5.43 1.38
CA ALA A 115 -4.02 -4.23 0.63
C ALA A 115 -4.23 -3.00 1.53
N VAL A 116 -4.91 -3.15 2.68
CA VAL A 116 -5.09 -2.09 3.68
C VAL A 116 -3.75 -1.70 4.30
N ALA A 117 -2.92 -2.68 4.70
CA ALA A 117 -1.59 -2.39 5.24
C ALA A 117 -0.72 -1.65 4.22
N ASN A 118 -0.79 -2.06 2.94
CA ASN A 118 -0.06 -1.42 1.86
C ASN A 118 -0.51 0.04 1.64
N ALA A 119 -1.81 0.30 1.71
CA ALA A 119 -2.36 1.65 1.62
C ALA A 119 -1.89 2.54 2.80
N ILE A 120 -1.80 1.98 4.01
CA ILE A 120 -1.24 2.67 5.18
C ILE A 120 0.23 3.01 4.95
N TYR A 121 1.05 2.03 4.50
CA TYR A 121 2.48 2.27 4.22
C TYR A 121 2.67 3.32 3.13
N SER A 122 1.89 3.29 2.05
CA SER A 122 1.94 4.31 0.99
C SER A 122 1.62 5.70 1.51
N SER A 123 0.66 5.81 2.42
CA SER A 123 0.32 7.08 3.08
C SER A 123 1.48 7.62 3.93
N PHE A 124 2.18 6.75 4.66
CA PHE A 124 3.39 7.16 5.38
C PHE A 124 4.50 7.63 4.42
N ILE A 125 4.71 6.95 3.29
CA ILE A 125 5.68 7.38 2.28
C ILE A 125 5.28 8.74 1.69
N TYR A 126 3.99 8.95 1.38
CA TYR A 126 3.48 10.24 0.92
C TYR A 126 3.77 11.36 1.93
N ILE A 127 3.51 11.13 3.22
CA ILE A 127 3.78 12.09 4.30
C ILE A 127 5.30 12.35 4.41
N PHE A 128 6.11 11.31 4.36
CA PHE A 128 7.58 11.43 4.45
C PHE A 128 8.17 12.21 3.28
N VAL A 129 7.74 11.93 2.05
CA VAL A 129 8.17 12.69 0.87
C VAL A 129 7.68 14.14 0.96
N SER A 130 6.45 14.36 1.43
CA SER A 130 5.91 15.70 1.67
C SER A 130 6.76 16.47 2.70
N TRP A 131 7.21 15.80 3.76
CA TRP A 131 8.11 16.39 4.75
C TRP A 131 9.45 16.79 4.12
N ILE A 132 10.05 15.94 3.27
CA ILE A 132 11.27 16.28 2.54
C ILE A 132 11.08 17.55 1.70
N TRP A 133 9.99 17.63 0.92
CA TRP A 133 9.67 18.81 0.10
C TRP A 133 9.57 20.10 0.94
N CYS A 134 8.99 20.01 2.14
CA CYS A 134 8.81 21.14 3.02
C CYS A 134 10.10 21.58 3.71
N GLN A 135 10.94 20.65 4.18
CA GLN A 135 12.15 20.93 4.94
C GLN A 135 13.29 21.44 4.04
N PHE A 136 13.51 20.82 2.90
CA PHE A 136 14.60 21.19 2.00
C PHE A 136 14.28 22.38 1.08
N ASN A 137 13.16 23.07 1.32
CA ASN A 137 12.72 24.23 0.54
C ASN A 137 12.77 24.00 -0.98
N LEU A 138 12.45 22.78 -1.41
CA LEU A 138 12.39 22.45 -2.83
C LEU A 138 11.38 23.36 -3.53
N PRO A 139 11.67 23.79 -4.79
CA PRO A 139 10.81 24.75 -5.50
C PRO A 139 9.41 24.14 -5.72
N THR A 140 8.43 24.79 -5.13
CA THR A 140 7.01 24.46 -5.28
C THR A 140 6.14 25.64 -4.87
N ASN A 141 5.01 25.80 -5.55
CA ASN A 141 3.96 26.74 -5.16
C ASN A 141 2.95 26.10 -4.19
N ALA A 142 3.12 24.83 -3.82
CA ALA A 142 2.27 24.11 -2.91
C ALA A 142 2.30 24.69 -1.50
N TYR A 143 1.18 24.58 -0.79
CA TYR A 143 1.13 24.87 0.63
C TYR A 143 2.00 23.86 1.41
N ARG A 144 2.94 24.38 2.19
CA ARG A 144 3.87 23.58 2.99
C ARG A 144 3.26 23.27 4.36
N LEU A 145 2.41 22.23 4.39
CA LEU A 145 1.67 21.87 5.60
C LEU A 145 2.58 21.38 6.75
N ILE A 146 3.70 20.73 6.42
CA ILE A 146 4.59 20.05 7.38
C ILE A 146 5.93 20.79 7.48
N LYS A 147 5.89 22.10 7.60
CA LYS A 147 7.10 22.89 7.85
C LYS A 147 7.23 23.13 9.36
N PHE A 148 8.28 22.58 9.95
CA PHE A 148 8.69 22.87 11.34
C PHE A 148 9.86 23.82 11.35
#